data_c35ac168dd1335817d0a4e15bf904a97
#
_entry.id   c35ac168dd1335817d0a4e15bf904a97
#
_cell.length_a   1.000
_cell.length_b   1.000
_cell.length_c   1.000
_cell.angle_alpha   90.00
_cell.angle_beta   90.00
_cell.angle_gamma   90.00
#
_symmetry.space_group_name_H-M   'P 1'
#
loop_
_entity.id
_entity.type
_entity.pdbx_description
1 polymer ?
#
loop_
_entity_poly.entity_id
_entity_poly.type
_entity_poly.pdbx_seq_one_letter_code
_entity_poly.pdbx_strand_id
1 'polypeptide(L)'
;MIVDKVTIYCESGSGGQGCTCDLMLSSRRIIGGGGRGGKGGDVVLRVSPHHSDLVWFRGRKEFIAHAGARGEYNNRKGKEAENFYVNVPVGTIVRDLQENIIVDLNQKNQEFVICKGGHGGEGNYKKFYSLPPAPGEEKEAILDYRIPAQVVFLGLANGGKTSIFNKLTNKNAKVADYPFTTQSPLWADCEYRYRLFCVMDTPPIKESHEATHEHNRFLRHLYRPKILVFVSGNVDTYKTEFKKIKAEIALFDAALLEDKTCFYVLNKSDTFKKTPKDKKLILISCARGKGIETLREKLFNTLNHSQ
;
A
#
# COMPACT_ATOMS: atom_id res chain seq x y z
N MET A 1 4.70 -12.99 10.45
CA MET A 1 4.71 -13.36 9.00
C MET A 1 3.85 -12.37 8.26
N ILE A 2 4.43 -11.58 7.37
CA ILE A 2 3.71 -10.56 6.57
C ILE A 2 2.72 -11.21 5.61
N VAL A 3 1.59 -10.54 5.40
CA VAL A 3 0.65 -10.83 4.33
C VAL A 3 0.70 -9.66 3.37
N ASP A 4 1.18 -9.89 2.18
CA ASP A 4 1.35 -8.86 1.16
C ASP A 4 0.29 -8.95 0.06
N LYS A 5 -0.49 -10.05 0.01
CA LYS A 5 -1.61 -10.20 -0.93
C LYS A 5 -2.75 -10.95 -0.26
N VAL A 6 -3.96 -10.41 -0.35
CA VAL A 6 -5.18 -11.02 0.19
C VAL A 6 -6.37 -10.64 -0.67
N THR A 7 -7.27 -11.59 -0.91
CA THR A 7 -8.57 -11.33 -1.54
C THR A 7 -9.60 -11.02 -0.46
N ILE A 8 -10.37 -9.97 -0.66
CA ILE A 8 -11.46 -9.54 0.21
C ILE A 8 -12.77 -9.51 -0.57
N TYR A 9 -13.87 -9.77 0.14
CA TYR A 9 -15.24 -9.57 -0.34
C TYR A 9 -15.83 -8.36 0.36
N CYS A 10 -16.43 -7.46 -0.40
CA CYS A 10 -17.06 -6.23 0.08
C CYS A 10 -18.51 -6.18 -0.42
N GLU A 11 -19.44 -5.93 0.50
CA GLU A 11 -20.85 -5.74 0.20
C GLU A 11 -21.34 -4.45 0.88
N SER A 12 -21.87 -3.56 0.09
CA SER A 12 -22.46 -2.32 0.62
C SER A 12 -23.90 -2.54 1.02
N GLY A 13 -24.40 -1.66 1.88
CA GLY A 13 -25.79 -1.73 2.36
C GLY A 13 -26.80 -1.47 1.23
N SER A 14 -27.88 -2.22 1.20
CA SER A 14 -29.05 -1.86 0.35
C SER A 14 -29.74 -0.61 0.86
N GLY A 15 -30.44 0.08 -0.01
CA GLY A 15 -31.33 1.19 0.40
C GLY A 15 -32.48 0.69 1.29
N GLY A 16 -32.91 1.52 2.23
CA GLY A 16 -34.10 1.26 3.04
C GLY A 16 -35.39 1.35 2.19
N GLN A 17 -36.39 0.56 2.54
CA GLN A 17 -37.67 0.64 1.87
C GLN A 17 -38.37 1.98 2.12
N GLY A 18 -39.04 2.51 1.11
CA GLY A 18 -39.98 3.64 1.30
C GLY A 18 -41.18 3.21 2.13
N CYS A 19 -41.74 4.13 2.89
CA CYS A 19 -42.95 3.89 3.64
C CYS A 19 -44.18 4.03 2.71
N THR A 20 -45.10 3.11 2.86
CA THR A 20 -46.43 3.19 2.21
C THR A 20 -47.48 3.38 3.28
N CYS A 21 -48.03 4.54 3.39
CA CYS A 21 -49.08 4.86 4.35
C CYS A 21 -49.99 5.94 3.79
N ASP A 22 -51.20 6.00 4.33
CA ASP A 22 -52.18 7.00 3.97
C ASP A 22 -52.28 8.10 5.04
N LEU A 23 -52.35 9.33 4.61
CA LEU A 23 -52.63 10.51 5.43
C LEU A 23 -54.01 11.03 5.12
N MET A 24 -54.85 11.12 6.13
CA MET A 24 -56.19 11.71 6.04
C MET A 24 -56.08 13.22 6.28
N LEU A 25 -56.24 14.02 5.25
CA LEU A 25 -56.24 15.48 5.35
C LEU A 25 -57.59 16.05 5.75
N SER A 26 -58.68 15.34 5.43
CA SER A 26 -60.03 15.66 5.82
C SER A 26 -60.89 14.39 5.71
N SER A 27 -62.14 14.44 6.18
CA SER A 27 -63.06 13.29 6.13
C SER A 27 -63.30 12.70 4.73
N ARG A 28 -62.84 13.35 3.68
CA ARG A 28 -63.00 12.88 2.27
C ARG A 28 -61.74 12.90 1.43
N ARG A 29 -60.55 13.30 2.00
CA ARG A 29 -59.32 13.41 1.22
C ARG A 29 -58.20 12.63 1.86
N ILE A 30 -57.84 11.52 1.22
CA ILE A 30 -56.70 10.68 1.57
C ILE A 30 -55.59 10.95 0.56
N ILE A 31 -54.35 11.09 1.05
CA ILE A 31 -53.13 11.18 0.24
C ILE A 31 -52.08 10.24 0.79
N GLY A 32 -51.14 9.84 -0.06
CA GLY A 32 -49.98 9.09 0.43
C GLY A 32 -49.16 9.94 1.39
N GLY A 33 -48.73 9.34 2.48
CA GLY A 33 -48.01 10.01 3.59
C GLY A 33 -46.67 9.43 3.90
N GLY A 34 -46.23 8.43 3.17
CA GLY A 34 -45.00 7.69 3.45
C GLY A 34 -43.71 8.37 2.96
N GLY A 35 -42.73 8.48 3.83
CA GLY A 35 -41.43 9.05 3.51
C GLY A 35 -40.49 8.07 2.80
N ARG A 36 -39.43 8.60 2.26
CA ARG A 36 -38.35 7.87 1.54
C ARG A 36 -37.52 7.04 2.50
N GLY A 37 -37.02 5.88 2.06
CA GLY A 37 -36.02 5.11 2.79
C GLY A 37 -34.64 5.81 2.83
N GLY A 38 -33.83 5.44 3.80
CA GLY A 38 -32.44 5.89 3.92
C GLY A 38 -31.52 5.25 2.88
N LYS A 39 -30.41 5.88 2.54
CA LYS A 39 -29.33 5.28 1.74
C LYS A 39 -28.64 4.18 2.56
N GLY A 40 -28.23 3.08 1.92
CA GLY A 40 -27.33 2.07 2.50
C GLY A 40 -25.93 2.62 2.70
N GLY A 41 -25.17 2.02 3.64
CA GLY A 41 -23.79 2.39 3.92
C GLY A 41 -22.86 1.98 2.79
N ASP A 42 -21.90 2.82 2.49
CA ASP A 42 -20.81 2.50 1.56
C ASP A 42 -19.75 1.65 2.27
N VAL A 43 -19.00 0.81 1.54
CA VAL A 43 -17.76 0.22 2.04
C VAL A 43 -16.59 1.05 1.54
N VAL A 44 -15.79 1.57 2.48
CA VAL A 44 -14.72 2.52 2.20
C VAL A 44 -13.39 1.96 2.69
N LEU A 45 -12.44 1.80 1.78
CA LEU A 45 -11.05 1.52 2.13
C LEU A 45 -10.41 2.83 2.61
N ARG A 46 -9.81 2.82 3.81
CA ARG A 46 -9.15 3.99 4.39
C ARG A 46 -7.72 3.66 4.74
N VAL A 47 -6.78 4.47 4.28
CA VAL A 47 -5.38 4.33 4.66
C VAL A 47 -5.16 4.73 6.12
N SER A 48 -4.67 3.78 6.92
CA SER A 48 -4.38 3.99 8.34
C SER A 48 -2.88 3.84 8.61
N PRO A 49 -2.26 4.81 9.31
CA PRO A 49 -0.85 4.72 9.69
C PRO A 49 -0.56 3.66 10.75
N HIS A 50 -1.61 3.16 11.42
CA HIS A 50 -1.49 2.14 12.48
C HIS A 50 -1.32 0.72 11.94
N HIS A 51 -1.61 0.49 10.66
CA HIS A 51 -1.42 -0.78 10.00
C HIS A 51 -0.13 -0.76 9.18
N SER A 52 0.74 -1.74 9.40
CA SER A 52 2.03 -1.89 8.70
C SER A 52 2.01 -2.98 7.62
N ASP A 53 0.97 -3.82 7.61
CA ASP A 53 0.79 -4.94 6.69
C ASP A 53 -0.68 -5.37 6.60
N LEU A 54 -0.96 -6.46 5.85
CA LEU A 54 -2.29 -7.02 5.68
C LEU A 54 -2.57 -8.24 6.59
N VAL A 55 -1.78 -8.47 7.65
CA VAL A 55 -1.95 -9.64 8.54
C VAL A 55 -3.34 -9.69 9.16
N TRP A 56 -3.92 -8.54 9.49
CA TRP A 56 -5.27 -8.46 10.05
C TRP A 56 -6.34 -9.11 9.15
N PHE A 57 -6.16 -9.07 7.82
CA PHE A 57 -7.09 -9.67 6.86
C PHE A 57 -7.05 -11.21 6.79
N ARG A 58 -6.13 -11.87 7.50
CA ARG A 58 -6.14 -13.34 7.61
C ARG A 58 -7.39 -13.87 8.32
N GLY A 59 -7.82 -13.16 9.36
CA GLY A 59 -8.95 -13.55 10.17
C GLY A 59 -10.30 -13.04 9.68
N ARG A 60 -10.31 -12.02 8.83
CA ARG A 60 -11.53 -11.41 8.31
C ARG A 60 -11.34 -10.96 6.87
N LYS A 61 -12.13 -11.55 5.98
CA LYS A 61 -12.07 -11.26 4.53
C LYS A 61 -13.36 -10.68 3.98
N GLU A 62 -14.42 -10.65 4.79
CA GLU A 62 -15.74 -10.17 4.41
C GLU A 62 -16.07 -8.88 5.14
N PHE A 63 -16.52 -7.88 4.40
CA PHE A 63 -16.81 -6.53 4.88
C PHE A 63 -18.16 -6.09 4.34
N ILE A 64 -19.17 -6.11 5.24
CA ILE A 64 -20.56 -5.85 4.88
C ILE A 64 -21.01 -4.58 5.61
N ALA A 65 -21.52 -3.60 4.86
CA ALA A 65 -22.11 -2.38 5.41
C ALA A 65 -23.62 -2.57 5.66
N HIS A 66 -24.17 -1.75 6.55
CA HIS A 66 -25.58 -1.84 6.94
C HIS A 66 -26.50 -1.24 5.89
N ALA A 67 -27.71 -1.82 5.78
CA ALA A 67 -28.77 -1.27 4.95
C ALA A 67 -29.32 0.05 5.54
N GLY A 68 -29.85 0.89 4.69
CA GLY A 68 -30.58 2.10 5.10
C GLY A 68 -31.87 1.77 5.86
N ALA A 69 -32.27 2.63 6.78
CA ALA A 69 -33.50 2.47 7.51
C ALA A 69 -34.74 2.73 6.61
N ARG A 70 -35.85 2.06 6.95
CA ARG A 70 -37.13 2.27 6.29
C ARG A 70 -37.60 3.73 6.46
N GLY A 71 -38.26 4.29 5.46
CA GLY A 71 -38.98 5.55 5.58
C GLY A 71 -40.14 5.46 6.60
N GLU A 72 -40.49 6.59 7.18
CA GLU A 72 -41.51 6.70 8.23
C GLU A 72 -42.73 7.47 7.74
N TYR A 73 -43.74 7.52 8.61
CA TYR A 73 -44.96 8.32 8.41
C TYR A 73 -44.66 9.81 8.29
N ASN A 74 -45.60 10.59 7.81
CA ASN A 74 -45.50 12.03 7.69
C ASN A 74 -44.30 12.51 6.85
N ASN A 75 -44.02 11.81 5.75
CA ASN A 75 -42.93 12.12 4.84
C ASN A 75 -41.53 12.14 5.51
N ARG A 76 -41.36 11.45 6.63
CA ARG A 76 -40.05 11.36 7.30
C ARG A 76 -39.18 10.40 6.56
N LYS A 77 -37.95 10.84 6.18
CA LYS A 77 -36.91 10.02 5.57
C LYS A 77 -36.36 9.03 6.60
N GLY A 78 -36.16 7.79 6.20
CA GLY A 78 -35.42 6.82 6.98
C GLY A 78 -33.97 7.26 7.20
N LYS A 79 -33.36 6.86 8.32
CA LYS A 79 -31.97 7.15 8.64
C LYS A 79 -31.06 6.51 7.59
N GLU A 80 -30.07 7.24 7.09
CA GLU A 80 -29.00 6.70 6.25
C GLU A 80 -28.09 5.83 7.09
N ALA A 81 -27.61 4.72 6.53
CA ALA A 81 -26.64 3.87 7.20
C ALA A 81 -25.27 4.53 7.21
N GLU A 82 -24.50 4.24 8.25
CA GLU A 82 -23.12 4.70 8.35
C GLU A 82 -22.23 3.90 7.40
N ASN A 83 -21.18 4.54 6.87
CA ASN A 83 -20.21 3.88 6.03
C ASN A 83 -19.38 2.88 6.84
N PHE A 84 -19.06 1.75 6.21
CA PHE A 84 -18.17 0.76 6.80
C PHE A 84 -16.73 1.02 6.35
N TYR A 85 -15.85 1.37 7.29
CA TYR A 85 -14.45 1.67 7.01
C TYR A 85 -13.57 0.44 7.20
N VAL A 86 -12.85 0.08 6.15
CA VAL A 86 -11.84 -0.98 6.15
C VAL A 86 -10.46 -0.34 6.13
N ASN A 87 -9.72 -0.46 7.24
CA ASN A 87 -8.41 0.15 7.36
C ASN A 87 -7.35 -0.70 6.65
N VAL A 88 -6.58 -0.06 5.77
CA VAL A 88 -5.48 -0.68 5.02
C VAL A 88 -4.17 0.09 5.26
N PRO A 89 -2.99 -0.56 5.15
CA PRO A 89 -1.70 0.14 5.26
C PRO A 89 -1.44 1.06 4.07
N VAL A 90 -0.61 2.09 4.30
CA VAL A 90 -0.08 2.94 3.21
C VAL A 90 0.70 2.06 2.25
N GLY A 91 0.42 2.19 0.95
CA GLY A 91 1.08 1.39 -0.08
C GLY A 91 0.27 0.18 -0.53
N THR A 92 -1.00 0.09 -0.15
CA THR A 92 -1.92 -0.94 -0.63
C THR A 92 -2.42 -0.59 -2.04
N ILE A 93 -2.19 -1.46 -2.99
CA ILE A 93 -2.76 -1.42 -4.33
C ILE A 93 -4.01 -2.31 -4.32
N VAL A 94 -5.14 -1.76 -4.73
CA VAL A 94 -6.39 -2.50 -4.90
C VAL A 94 -6.48 -2.95 -6.35
N ARG A 95 -6.69 -4.25 -6.56
CA ARG A 95 -6.81 -4.86 -7.90
C ARG A 95 -8.15 -5.58 -8.03
N ASP A 96 -8.60 -5.72 -9.26
CA ASP A 96 -9.68 -6.67 -9.58
C ASP A 96 -9.16 -8.13 -9.61
N LEU A 97 -10.05 -9.09 -9.85
CA LEU A 97 -9.67 -10.50 -9.95
C LEU A 97 -8.83 -10.81 -11.19
N GLN A 98 -8.80 -9.93 -12.18
CA GLN A 98 -7.96 -10.00 -13.39
C GLN A 98 -6.59 -9.30 -13.17
N GLU A 99 -6.26 -8.92 -11.93
CA GLU A 99 -5.02 -8.23 -11.54
C GLU A 99 -4.88 -6.78 -12.06
N ASN A 100 -5.91 -6.19 -12.68
CA ASN A 100 -5.86 -4.78 -13.08
C ASN A 100 -5.92 -3.87 -11.85
N ILE A 101 -5.20 -2.75 -11.90
CA ILE A 101 -5.18 -1.79 -10.81
C ILE A 101 -6.47 -0.97 -10.83
N ILE A 102 -7.23 -1.03 -9.73
CA ILE A 102 -8.39 -0.18 -9.48
C ILE A 102 -7.93 1.15 -8.88
N VAL A 103 -7.11 1.09 -7.82
CA VAL A 103 -6.57 2.28 -7.14
C VAL A 103 -5.27 1.94 -6.41
N ASP A 104 -4.37 2.93 -6.32
CA ASP A 104 -3.17 2.88 -5.48
C ASP A 104 -3.34 3.80 -4.27
N LEU A 105 -3.39 3.20 -3.08
CA LEU A 105 -3.57 3.88 -1.80
C LEU A 105 -2.21 4.18 -1.18
N ASN A 106 -1.57 5.26 -1.62
CA ASN A 106 -0.20 5.62 -1.27
C ASN A 106 -0.05 6.88 -0.41
N GLN A 107 -1.16 7.56 -0.08
CA GLN A 107 -1.17 8.76 0.76
C GLN A 107 -1.81 8.47 2.11
N LYS A 108 -1.31 9.12 3.17
CA LYS A 108 -1.92 9.03 4.52
C LYS A 108 -3.35 9.55 4.49
N ASN A 109 -4.25 8.86 5.18
CA ASN A 109 -5.68 9.19 5.28
C ASN A 109 -6.43 9.21 3.94
N GLN A 110 -5.86 8.66 2.87
CA GLN A 110 -6.55 8.49 1.59
C GLN A 110 -7.71 7.52 1.77
N GLU A 111 -8.85 7.85 1.14
CA GLU A 111 -10.04 7.01 1.15
C GLU A 111 -10.46 6.65 -0.28
N PHE A 112 -11.02 5.46 -0.41
CA PHE A 112 -11.58 4.96 -1.67
C PHE A 112 -12.85 4.17 -1.40
N VAL A 113 -13.96 4.57 -2.03
CA VAL A 113 -15.22 3.83 -1.95
C VAL A 113 -15.16 2.65 -2.89
N ILE A 114 -15.06 1.42 -2.33
CA ILE A 114 -15.00 0.19 -3.12
C ILE A 114 -16.38 -0.31 -3.54
N CYS A 115 -17.39 -0.19 -2.65
CA CYS A 115 -18.79 -0.53 -2.93
C CYS A 115 -19.69 0.61 -2.47
N LYS A 116 -20.57 1.07 -3.35
CA LYS A 116 -21.53 2.16 -3.07
C LYS A 116 -22.85 1.60 -2.56
N GLY A 117 -23.33 2.14 -1.44
CA GLY A 117 -24.62 1.78 -0.88
C GLY A 117 -25.80 2.15 -1.79
N GLY A 118 -26.79 1.28 -1.77
CA GLY A 118 -28.01 1.46 -2.55
C GLY A 118 -28.82 2.69 -2.11
N HIS A 119 -29.46 3.34 -3.05
CA HIS A 119 -30.39 4.44 -2.75
C HIS A 119 -31.66 3.93 -2.09
N GLY A 120 -32.16 4.67 -1.09
CA GLY A 120 -33.42 4.36 -0.44
C GLY A 120 -34.61 4.45 -1.42
N GLY A 121 -35.54 3.51 -1.26
CA GLY A 121 -36.79 3.48 -2.03
C GLY A 121 -37.63 4.70 -1.79
N GLU A 122 -38.47 5.10 -2.75
CA GLU A 122 -39.38 6.21 -2.59
C GLU A 122 -40.64 5.77 -1.79
N GLY A 123 -41.05 6.59 -0.83
CA GLY A 123 -42.33 6.44 -0.19
C GLY A 123 -43.50 6.97 -1.07
N ASN A 124 -44.73 6.74 -0.64
CA ASN A 124 -45.91 7.17 -1.38
C ASN A 124 -46.36 8.60 -1.10
N TYR A 125 -45.51 9.49 -0.54
CA TYR A 125 -45.88 10.86 -0.21
C TYR A 125 -46.44 11.60 -1.42
N LYS A 126 -47.71 12.06 -1.28
CA LYS A 126 -48.51 12.69 -2.35
C LYS A 126 -48.63 11.86 -3.64
N LYS A 127 -48.36 10.54 -3.57
CA LYS A 127 -48.48 9.59 -4.67
C LYS A 127 -49.26 8.37 -4.20
N PHE A 128 -49.71 7.55 -5.13
CA PHE A 128 -50.40 6.27 -4.85
C PHE A 128 -49.50 5.05 -4.97
N TYR A 129 -48.20 5.25 -5.32
CA TYR A 129 -47.21 4.19 -5.50
C TYR A 129 -45.91 4.50 -4.77
N SER A 130 -45.16 3.49 -4.46
CA SER A 130 -43.79 3.56 -3.93
C SER A 130 -42.83 2.92 -4.91
N LEU A 131 -41.56 3.32 -4.88
CA LEU A 131 -40.52 2.69 -5.65
C LEU A 131 -39.62 1.85 -4.72
N PRO A 132 -39.17 0.64 -5.16
CA PRO A 132 -38.30 -0.20 -4.35
C PRO A 132 -36.95 0.49 -4.10
N PRO A 133 -36.23 0.11 -3.06
CA PRO A 133 -34.88 0.55 -2.83
C PRO A 133 -33.92 -0.07 -3.85
N ALA A 134 -32.81 0.60 -4.13
CA ALA A 134 -31.73 0.03 -4.90
C ALA A 134 -30.94 -0.98 -4.05
N PRO A 135 -30.46 -2.09 -4.63
CA PRO A 135 -29.54 -2.98 -3.95
C PRO A 135 -28.21 -2.28 -3.69
N GLY A 136 -27.42 -2.79 -2.76
CA GLY A 136 -26.01 -2.43 -2.61
C GLY A 136 -25.15 -3.04 -3.71
N GLU A 137 -23.94 -2.55 -3.86
CA GLU A 137 -22.91 -3.14 -4.71
C GLU A 137 -22.18 -4.25 -3.97
N GLU A 138 -21.78 -5.28 -4.71
CA GLU A 138 -20.92 -6.37 -4.22
C GLU A 138 -19.67 -6.41 -5.09
N LYS A 139 -18.50 -6.57 -4.47
CA LYS A 139 -17.21 -6.68 -5.18
C LYS A 139 -16.23 -7.56 -4.45
N GLU A 140 -15.54 -8.39 -5.21
CA GLU A 140 -14.30 -9.02 -4.76
C GLU A 140 -13.12 -8.19 -5.25
N ALA A 141 -12.13 -8.01 -4.39
CA ALA A 141 -10.93 -7.28 -4.72
C ALA A 141 -9.69 -7.90 -4.07
N ILE A 142 -8.56 -7.74 -4.74
CA ILE A 142 -7.27 -8.16 -4.24
C ILE A 142 -6.58 -6.95 -3.66
N LEU A 143 -6.22 -7.01 -2.38
CA LEU A 143 -5.32 -6.06 -1.74
C LEU A 143 -3.89 -6.56 -1.93
N ASP A 144 -3.04 -5.77 -2.59
CA ASP A 144 -1.64 -6.04 -2.86
C ASP A 144 -0.79 -4.98 -2.17
N TYR A 145 -0.20 -5.34 -1.01
CA TYR A 145 0.61 -4.41 -0.22
C TYR A 145 2.02 -4.30 -0.79
N ARG A 146 2.46 -3.07 -1.00
CA ARG A 146 3.83 -2.73 -1.41
C ARG A 146 4.41 -1.75 -0.41
N ILE A 147 5.56 -2.09 0.17
CA ILE A 147 6.28 -1.19 1.09
C ILE A 147 6.46 0.17 0.41
N PRO A 148 6.03 1.29 1.04
CA PRO A 148 6.06 2.61 0.42
C PRO A 148 7.47 3.23 0.41
N ALA A 149 8.50 2.41 0.15
CA ALA A 149 9.88 2.87 0.07
C ALA A 149 10.15 3.60 -1.25
N GLN A 150 10.88 4.69 -1.20
CA GLN A 150 11.34 5.46 -2.36
C GLN A 150 12.76 5.06 -2.77
N VAL A 151 13.53 4.55 -1.81
CA VAL A 151 14.92 4.10 -1.99
C VAL A 151 15.07 2.69 -1.43
N VAL A 152 15.76 1.82 -2.15
CA VAL A 152 16.01 0.44 -1.73
C VAL A 152 17.49 0.11 -1.80
N PHE A 153 18.01 -0.52 -0.74
CA PHE A 153 19.36 -1.06 -0.70
C PHE A 153 19.36 -2.53 -1.14
N LEU A 154 20.16 -2.83 -2.14
CA LEU A 154 20.33 -4.16 -2.76
C LEU A 154 21.77 -4.60 -2.67
N GLY A 155 22.02 -5.86 -2.41
CA GLY A 155 23.38 -6.37 -2.34
C GLY A 155 23.44 -7.81 -1.82
N LEU A 156 24.59 -8.43 -2.02
CA LEU A 156 24.89 -9.75 -1.46
C LEU A 156 25.09 -9.68 0.06
N ALA A 157 25.30 -10.82 0.67
CA ALA A 157 25.62 -10.91 2.10
C ALA A 157 26.89 -10.11 2.43
N ASN A 158 26.96 -9.56 3.65
CA ASN A 158 28.12 -8.83 4.18
C ASN A 158 28.55 -7.56 3.41
N GLY A 159 27.78 -7.06 2.44
CA GLY A 159 28.05 -5.79 1.75
C GLY A 159 27.89 -4.54 2.63
N GLY A 160 27.23 -4.70 3.79
CA GLY A 160 27.02 -3.61 4.74
C GLY A 160 25.76 -2.77 4.48
N LYS A 161 24.76 -3.32 3.79
CA LYS A 161 23.45 -2.68 3.55
C LYS A 161 22.82 -2.16 4.84
N THR A 162 22.60 -3.06 5.80
CA THR A 162 21.99 -2.75 7.09
C THR A 162 22.81 -1.73 7.89
N SER A 163 24.14 -1.73 7.76
CA SER A 163 24.99 -0.73 8.40
C SER A 163 24.76 0.67 7.80
N ILE A 164 24.61 0.78 6.48
CA ILE A 164 24.28 2.03 5.78
C ILE A 164 22.87 2.47 6.17
N PHE A 165 21.90 1.57 6.13
CA PHE A 165 20.52 1.81 6.51
C PHE A 165 20.43 2.40 7.93
N ASN A 166 21.07 1.77 8.92
CA ASN A 166 21.08 2.23 10.30
C ASN A 166 21.77 3.60 10.51
N LYS A 167 22.72 3.97 9.63
CA LYS A 167 23.35 5.29 9.65
C LYS A 167 22.50 6.39 8.99
N LEU A 168 21.63 6.03 8.07
CA LEU A 168 20.74 6.96 7.38
C LEU A 168 19.45 7.19 8.15
N THR A 169 19.00 6.20 8.91
CA THR A 169 17.73 6.22 9.64
C THR A 169 17.94 6.38 11.14
N ASN A 170 16.98 6.98 11.81
CA ASN A 170 17.04 7.21 13.26
C ASN A 170 16.53 6.00 14.08
N LYS A 171 16.86 4.77 13.69
CA LYS A 171 16.57 3.50 14.39
C LYS A 171 15.09 3.11 14.58
N ASN A 172 14.13 3.81 14.00
CA ASN A 172 12.71 3.44 14.06
C ASN A 172 12.31 2.53 12.89
N ALA A 173 13.10 1.49 12.64
CA ALA A 173 12.84 0.57 11.54
C ALA A 173 11.63 -0.31 11.82
N LYS A 174 10.75 -0.41 10.82
CA LYS A 174 9.67 -1.40 10.77
C LYS A 174 10.20 -2.67 10.09
N VAL A 175 9.77 -3.81 10.59
CA VAL A 175 10.19 -5.13 10.10
C VAL A 175 9.03 -5.79 9.37
N ALA A 176 9.31 -6.40 8.22
CA ALA A 176 8.36 -7.22 7.50
C ALA A 176 8.81 -8.68 7.53
N ASP A 177 8.22 -9.50 8.37
CA ASP A 177 8.58 -10.92 8.50
C ASP A 177 8.06 -11.74 7.32
N TYR A 178 8.96 -12.15 6.44
CA TYR A 178 8.64 -13.06 5.33
C TYR A 178 8.84 -14.53 5.73
N PRO A 179 7.95 -15.42 5.31
CA PRO A 179 8.16 -16.85 5.47
C PRO A 179 9.39 -17.29 4.67
N PHE A 180 10.12 -18.25 5.22
CA PHE A 180 11.31 -18.88 4.59
C PHE A 180 12.50 -17.93 4.35
N THR A 181 12.52 -16.72 4.90
CA THR A 181 13.67 -15.83 4.92
C THR A 181 14.26 -15.76 6.31
N THR A 182 15.58 -15.98 6.43
CA THR A 182 16.29 -15.81 7.69
C THR A 182 16.45 -14.33 8.08
N GLN A 183 16.23 -13.43 7.13
CA GLN A 183 16.27 -11.98 7.31
C GLN A 183 15.06 -11.36 6.62
N SER A 184 14.46 -10.41 7.29
CA SER A 184 13.27 -9.70 6.82
C SER A 184 13.63 -8.32 6.30
N PRO A 185 12.93 -7.79 5.26
CA PRO A 185 13.09 -6.40 4.85
C PRO A 185 12.81 -5.44 6.00
N LEU A 186 13.66 -4.44 6.13
CA LEU A 186 13.48 -3.35 7.08
C LEU A 186 13.20 -2.07 6.32
N TRP A 187 12.29 -1.22 6.82
CA TRP A 187 12.11 0.11 6.23
C TRP A 187 11.91 1.16 7.32
N ALA A 188 12.38 2.36 7.03
CA ALA A 188 12.24 3.48 7.92
C ALA A 188 12.34 4.79 7.16
N ASP A 189 11.88 5.86 7.78
CA ASP A 189 12.04 7.20 7.26
C ASP A 189 13.47 7.71 7.51
N CYS A 190 14.04 8.31 6.46
CA CYS A 190 15.28 9.06 6.50
C CYS A 190 14.93 10.54 6.42
N GLU A 191 15.38 11.33 7.39
CA GLU A 191 15.19 12.78 7.41
C GLU A 191 16.40 13.49 6.81
N TYR A 192 16.13 14.43 5.89
CA TYR A 192 17.12 15.34 5.36
C TYR A 192 16.49 16.68 4.99
N ARG A 193 17.04 17.77 5.47
CA ARG A 193 16.54 19.14 5.24
C ARG A 193 15.03 19.27 5.51
N TYR A 194 14.58 18.78 6.67
CA TYR A 194 13.16 18.80 7.11
C TYR A 194 12.17 18.05 6.20
N ARG A 195 12.66 17.19 5.33
CA ARG A 195 11.83 16.29 4.53
C ARG A 195 12.14 14.84 4.84
N LEU A 196 11.11 14.03 4.79
CA LEU A 196 11.20 12.59 5.04
C LEU A 196 11.10 11.84 3.70
N PHE A 197 11.93 10.83 3.54
CA PHE A 197 11.79 9.83 2.48
C PHE A 197 12.03 8.44 3.05
N CYS A 198 11.22 7.49 2.60
CA CYS A 198 11.29 6.12 3.10
C CYS A 198 12.39 5.33 2.39
N VAL A 199 13.25 4.69 3.17
CA VAL A 199 14.30 3.79 2.69
C VAL A 199 14.02 2.36 3.14
N MET A 200 14.39 1.37 2.32
CA MET A 200 14.23 -0.04 2.61
C MET A 200 15.58 -0.76 2.50
N ASP A 201 15.90 -1.54 3.53
CA ASP A 201 16.99 -2.53 3.52
C ASP A 201 16.41 -3.89 3.15
N THR A 202 16.99 -4.55 2.16
CA THR A 202 16.53 -5.86 1.72
C THR A 202 17.40 -6.98 2.27
N PRO A 203 16.85 -8.20 2.43
CA PRO A 203 17.65 -9.39 2.58
C PRO A 203 18.71 -9.50 1.49
N PRO A 204 19.80 -10.24 1.74
CA PRO A 204 20.76 -10.54 0.69
C PRO A 204 20.06 -11.24 -0.47
N ILE A 205 20.30 -10.77 -1.68
CA ILE A 205 19.82 -11.46 -2.88
C ILE A 205 20.63 -12.76 -3.02
N LYS A 206 19.93 -13.87 -3.13
CA LYS A 206 20.51 -15.19 -3.38
C LYS A 206 20.45 -15.49 -4.87
N GLU A 207 21.46 -16.18 -5.38
CA GLU A 207 21.48 -16.65 -6.77
C GLU A 207 20.37 -17.70 -6.97
N SER A 208 19.74 -17.73 -8.13
CA SER A 208 18.55 -18.56 -8.42
C SER A 208 18.78 -20.08 -8.27
N HIS A 209 20.02 -20.53 -8.40
CA HIS A 209 20.39 -21.93 -8.12
C HIS A 209 20.49 -22.25 -6.61
N GLU A 210 20.54 -21.21 -5.75
CA GLU A 210 20.60 -21.38 -4.28
C GLU A 210 19.24 -21.00 -3.62
N ALA A 211 18.32 -20.40 -4.36
CA ALA A 211 17.08 -19.86 -3.83
C ALA A 211 15.85 -20.43 -4.52
N THR A 212 14.85 -20.82 -3.74
CA THR A 212 13.49 -20.99 -4.26
C THR A 212 12.90 -19.62 -4.61
N HIS A 213 11.90 -19.56 -5.50
CA HIS A 213 11.16 -18.35 -5.82
C HIS A 213 10.65 -17.59 -4.57
N GLU A 214 10.46 -18.29 -3.47
CA GLU A 214 10.01 -17.74 -2.19
C GLU A 214 11.06 -16.90 -1.48
N HIS A 215 12.36 -17.19 -1.62
CA HIS A 215 13.43 -16.42 -0.98
C HIS A 215 13.53 -14.99 -1.53
N ASN A 216 13.28 -14.82 -2.82
CA ASN A 216 13.36 -13.52 -3.49
C ASN A 216 11.99 -12.81 -3.60
N ARG A 217 10.96 -13.33 -2.91
CA ARG A 217 9.59 -12.75 -2.95
C ARG A 217 9.54 -11.27 -2.55
N PHE A 218 10.46 -10.82 -1.71
CA PHE A 218 10.56 -9.40 -1.34
C PHE A 218 10.90 -8.48 -2.53
N LEU A 219 11.44 -9.02 -3.64
CA LEU A 219 11.74 -8.23 -4.86
C LEU A 219 10.48 -7.60 -5.45
N ARG A 220 9.30 -8.15 -5.19
CA ARG A 220 8.02 -7.52 -5.58
C ARG A 220 7.83 -6.10 -5.03
N HIS A 221 8.49 -5.74 -3.92
CA HIS A 221 8.44 -4.36 -3.40
C HIS A 221 9.29 -3.40 -4.22
N LEU A 222 10.14 -3.88 -5.12
CA LEU A 222 10.94 -3.04 -6.02
C LEU A 222 10.11 -2.35 -7.12
N TYR A 223 8.84 -2.69 -7.30
CA TYR A 223 8.00 -1.96 -8.25
C TYR A 223 7.84 -0.48 -7.87
N ARG A 224 7.77 -0.16 -6.57
CA ARG A 224 7.47 1.18 -6.08
C ARG A 224 8.66 2.14 -5.99
N PRO A 225 9.85 1.71 -5.53
CA PRO A 225 11.01 2.59 -5.40
C PRO A 225 11.45 3.22 -6.72
N LYS A 226 11.84 4.49 -6.66
CA LYS A 226 12.43 5.22 -7.78
C LYS A 226 13.95 5.05 -7.85
N ILE A 227 14.58 4.76 -6.71
CA ILE A 227 16.04 4.65 -6.57
C ILE A 227 16.43 3.27 -6.07
N LEU A 228 17.33 2.62 -6.78
CA LEU A 228 17.97 1.38 -6.38
C LEU A 228 19.44 1.65 -6.03
N VAL A 229 19.85 1.28 -4.82
CA VAL A 229 21.21 1.45 -4.31
C VAL A 229 21.87 0.09 -4.23
N PHE A 230 22.78 -0.18 -5.14
CA PHE A 230 23.59 -1.42 -5.16
C PHE A 230 24.77 -1.28 -4.22
N VAL A 231 24.87 -2.15 -3.22
CA VAL A 231 25.88 -2.08 -2.17
C VAL A 231 26.80 -3.30 -2.23
N SER A 232 28.11 -3.05 -2.29
CA SER A 232 29.15 -4.07 -2.09
C SER A 232 30.12 -3.61 -1.01
N GLY A 233 30.74 -4.56 -0.33
CA GLY A 233 31.83 -4.33 0.65
C GLY A 233 33.20 -4.77 0.15
N ASN A 234 33.31 -5.25 -1.10
CA ASN A 234 34.52 -5.79 -1.65
C ASN A 234 34.95 -5.02 -2.92
N VAL A 235 36.16 -4.45 -2.86
CA VAL A 235 36.74 -3.65 -3.94
C VAL A 235 37.13 -4.45 -5.17
N ASP A 236 37.40 -5.74 -5.02
CA ASP A 236 37.88 -6.59 -6.11
C ASP A 236 36.71 -7.21 -6.89
N THR A 237 35.59 -7.49 -6.23
CA THR A 237 34.45 -8.21 -6.82
C THR A 237 33.19 -7.36 -7.07
N TYR A 238 33.14 -6.08 -6.67
CA TYR A 238 31.94 -5.24 -6.75
C TYR A 238 31.28 -5.21 -8.15
N LYS A 239 32.06 -5.20 -9.22
CA LYS A 239 31.53 -5.16 -10.60
C LYS A 239 30.77 -6.44 -10.94
N THR A 240 31.32 -7.59 -10.56
CA THR A 240 30.68 -8.89 -10.78
C THR A 240 29.47 -9.06 -9.87
N GLU A 241 29.53 -8.61 -8.61
CA GLU A 241 28.41 -8.62 -7.67
C GLU A 241 27.24 -7.79 -8.19
N PHE A 242 27.49 -6.55 -8.65
CA PHE A 242 26.42 -5.70 -9.21
C PHE A 242 25.78 -6.29 -10.47
N LYS A 243 26.57 -6.94 -11.34
CA LYS A 243 26.04 -7.65 -12.50
C LYS A 243 25.15 -8.83 -12.09
N LYS A 244 25.59 -9.62 -11.11
CA LYS A 244 24.82 -10.76 -10.58
C LYS A 244 23.49 -10.29 -9.99
N ILE A 245 23.51 -9.26 -9.13
CA ILE A 245 22.30 -8.71 -8.51
C ILE A 245 21.31 -8.25 -9.57
N LYS A 246 21.77 -7.53 -10.60
CA LYS A 246 20.90 -7.10 -11.71
C LYS A 246 20.32 -8.27 -12.50
N ALA A 247 21.12 -9.29 -12.75
CA ALA A 247 20.66 -10.48 -13.45
C ALA A 247 19.57 -11.21 -12.65
N GLU A 248 19.72 -11.36 -11.33
CA GLU A 248 18.72 -11.99 -10.47
C GLU A 248 17.40 -11.17 -10.41
N ILE A 249 17.49 -9.83 -10.36
CA ILE A 249 16.31 -8.98 -10.43
C ILE A 249 15.62 -9.13 -11.79
N ALA A 250 16.37 -9.15 -12.89
CA ALA A 250 15.82 -9.30 -14.24
C ALA A 250 15.21 -10.69 -14.47
N LEU A 251 15.74 -11.74 -13.82
CA LEU A 251 15.15 -13.09 -13.84
C LEU A 251 13.82 -13.14 -13.08
N PHE A 252 13.68 -12.34 -12.01
CA PHE A 252 12.39 -12.23 -11.31
C PHE A 252 11.38 -11.44 -12.12
N ASP A 253 11.76 -10.23 -12.57
CA ASP A 253 10.99 -9.37 -13.49
C ASP A 253 11.89 -8.25 -14.03
N ALA A 254 12.08 -8.21 -15.35
CA ALA A 254 12.92 -7.20 -15.98
C ALA A 254 12.39 -5.77 -15.80
N ALA A 255 11.06 -5.59 -15.72
CA ALA A 255 10.42 -4.29 -15.50
C ALA A 255 10.83 -3.63 -14.17
N LEU A 256 11.34 -4.40 -13.20
CA LEU A 256 11.81 -3.85 -11.92
C LEU A 256 13.05 -2.97 -12.04
N LEU A 257 13.77 -3.02 -13.15
CA LEU A 257 14.94 -2.20 -13.43
C LEU A 257 14.66 -1.01 -14.35
N GLU A 258 13.50 -1.00 -15.00
CA GLU A 258 13.10 0.07 -15.91
C GLU A 258 12.75 1.35 -15.12
N ASP A 259 13.03 2.51 -15.73
CA ASP A 259 12.72 3.84 -15.19
C ASP A 259 13.25 4.13 -13.77
N LYS A 260 14.28 3.40 -13.33
CA LYS A 260 14.86 3.56 -11.99
C LYS A 260 16.26 4.14 -12.03
N THR A 261 16.51 5.07 -11.13
CA THR A 261 17.86 5.61 -10.93
C THR A 261 18.68 4.61 -10.10
N CYS A 262 19.84 4.20 -10.62
CA CYS A 262 20.73 3.26 -9.96
C CYS A 262 21.94 3.98 -9.36
N PHE A 263 22.15 3.85 -8.07
CA PHE A 263 23.39 4.25 -7.39
C PHE A 263 24.25 3.02 -7.06
N TYR A 264 25.57 3.19 -7.14
CA TYR A 264 26.55 2.14 -6.84
C TYR A 264 27.37 2.59 -5.65
N VAL A 265 27.28 1.84 -4.57
CA VAL A 265 27.94 2.14 -3.29
C VAL A 265 28.94 1.08 -2.96
N LEU A 266 30.15 1.50 -2.65
CA LEU A 266 31.20 0.63 -2.15
C LEU A 266 31.50 1.01 -0.70
N ASN A 267 31.09 0.14 0.21
CA ASN A 267 31.27 0.30 1.65
C ASN A 267 32.63 -0.26 2.10
N LYS A 268 32.98 -0.03 3.38
CA LYS A 268 34.26 -0.43 3.98
C LYS A 268 35.50 0.23 3.32
N SER A 269 35.31 1.46 2.80
CA SER A 269 36.41 2.17 2.11
C SER A 269 37.65 2.44 3.00
N ASP A 270 37.54 2.28 4.28
CA ASP A 270 38.64 2.36 5.26
C ASP A 270 39.59 1.16 5.19
N THR A 271 39.15 0.05 4.61
CA THR A 271 39.96 -1.18 4.49
C THR A 271 40.67 -1.32 3.13
N PHE A 272 40.41 -0.43 2.18
CA PHE A 272 40.92 -0.54 0.82
C PHE A 272 42.39 -0.13 0.72
N LYS A 273 43.20 -1.00 0.15
CA LYS A 273 44.62 -0.70 -0.19
C LYS A 273 44.73 0.27 -1.36
N LYS A 274 43.78 0.18 -2.34
CA LYS A 274 43.71 1.05 -3.52
C LYS A 274 42.28 1.53 -3.71
N THR A 275 42.08 2.81 -3.93
CA THR A 275 40.77 3.40 -4.19
C THR A 275 40.42 3.22 -5.66
N PRO A 276 39.26 2.65 -6.00
CA PRO A 276 38.81 2.52 -7.38
C PRO A 276 38.62 3.89 -8.01
N LYS A 277 39.05 4.05 -9.27
CA LYS A 277 38.96 5.30 -10.05
C LYS A 277 37.59 5.49 -10.75
N ASP A 278 36.60 4.67 -10.42
CA ASP A 278 35.28 4.74 -11.05
C ASP A 278 34.47 5.90 -10.47
N LYS A 279 34.21 6.92 -11.29
CA LYS A 279 33.45 8.14 -10.92
C LYS A 279 31.98 7.85 -10.58
N LYS A 280 31.43 6.71 -11.00
CA LYS A 280 30.05 6.32 -10.71
C LYS A 280 29.88 5.74 -9.31
N LEU A 281 30.97 5.38 -8.64
CA LEU A 281 30.95 4.81 -7.30
C LEU A 281 30.86 5.88 -6.22
N ILE A 282 30.04 5.60 -5.22
CA ILE A 282 30.01 6.35 -3.95
C ILE A 282 30.77 5.52 -2.93
N LEU A 283 31.88 6.05 -2.45
CA LEU A 283 32.71 5.37 -1.46
C LEU A 283 32.23 5.73 -0.05
N ILE A 284 31.96 4.71 0.76
CA ILE A 284 31.44 4.85 2.12
C ILE A 284 32.29 4.03 3.09
N SER A 285 32.50 4.57 4.28
CA SER A 285 32.92 3.83 5.46
C SER A 285 31.92 4.02 6.58
N CYS A 286 31.07 3.02 6.80
CA CYS A 286 30.13 3.07 7.94
C CYS A 286 30.85 3.12 9.29
N ALA A 287 32.02 2.48 9.41
CA ALA A 287 32.82 2.47 10.62
C ALA A 287 33.33 3.87 10.98
N ARG A 288 33.78 4.64 9.99
CA ARG A 288 34.31 6.01 10.17
C ARG A 288 33.26 7.10 9.92
N GLY A 289 32.02 6.75 9.54
CA GLY A 289 30.97 7.71 9.17
C GLY A 289 31.24 8.49 7.88
N LYS A 290 32.25 8.10 7.09
CA LYS A 290 32.63 8.83 5.89
C LYS A 290 31.71 8.49 4.71
N GLY A 291 31.29 9.50 3.93
CA GLY A 291 30.51 9.33 2.70
C GLY A 291 29.00 9.12 2.92
N ILE A 292 28.52 8.97 4.16
CA ILE A 292 27.10 8.77 4.47
C ILE A 292 26.30 10.02 4.10
N GLU A 293 26.78 11.20 4.48
CA GLU A 293 26.09 12.46 4.20
C GLU A 293 26.03 12.75 2.71
N THR A 294 27.11 12.47 1.97
CA THR A 294 27.15 12.57 0.51
C THR A 294 26.12 11.64 -0.16
N LEU A 295 25.95 10.43 0.36
CA LEU A 295 24.91 9.51 -0.12
C LEU A 295 23.52 10.09 0.16
N ARG A 296 23.27 10.53 1.40
CA ARG A 296 21.98 11.11 1.83
C ARG A 296 21.58 12.29 0.93
N GLU A 297 22.51 13.21 0.69
CA GLU A 297 22.29 14.38 -0.18
C GLU A 297 21.96 13.96 -1.62
N LYS A 298 22.72 13.01 -2.21
CA LYS A 298 22.47 12.54 -3.57
C LYS A 298 21.11 11.87 -3.69
N LEU A 299 20.71 11.02 -2.72
CA LEU A 299 19.39 10.39 -2.71
C LEU A 299 18.28 11.43 -2.66
N PHE A 300 18.42 12.42 -1.79
CA PHE A 300 17.45 13.49 -1.62
C PHE A 300 17.31 14.35 -2.90
N ASN A 301 18.41 14.77 -3.47
CA ASN A 301 18.41 15.60 -4.69
C ASN A 301 17.74 14.84 -5.85
N THR A 302 18.05 13.56 -6.03
CA THR A 302 17.44 12.73 -7.07
C THR A 302 15.93 12.58 -6.89
N LEU A 303 15.46 12.37 -5.66
CA LEU A 303 14.02 12.26 -5.39
C LEU A 303 13.26 13.56 -5.67
N ASN A 304 13.87 14.71 -5.42
CA ASN A 304 13.25 16.01 -5.69
C ASN A 304 13.24 16.39 -7.19
N HIS A 305 14.20 15.93 -7.97
CA HIS A 305 14.21 16.15 -9.44
C HIS A 305 13.27 15.20 -10.20
N SER A 306 12.73 14.17 -9.51
CA SER A 306 11.81 13.19 -10.09
C SER A 306 10.33 13.48 -9.74
N GLN A 307 10.05 14.59 -9.09
CA GLN A 307 8.72 15.15 -8.86
C GLN A 307 8.42 16.23 -9.90
#